data_80d33b211706509b8c5fd57e75f00842
#
_entry.id   80d33b211706509b8c5fd57e75f00842
#
_cell.length_a   1.000
_cell.length_b   1.000
_cell.length_c   1.000
_cell.angle_alpha   90.00
_cell.angle_beta   90.00
_cell.angle_gamma   90.00
#
_symmetry.space_group_name_H-M   'P 1'
#
loop_
_entity.id
_entity.type
_entity.pdbx_description
1 polymer ?
#
loop_
_entity_poly.entity_id
_entity_poly.type
_entity_poly.pdbx_seq_one_letter_code
_entity_poly.pdbx_strand_id
1 'polypeptide(L)'
;MLRLWNLRDQILGGDEVHAIRAAVNFPLSRILVTYQQTDNCIPLTAIYKLLMGWGVPVTEITLRLPVLLCGLIALLALPAAFQGKASPGAVLVYRWLVAISPALVFYSRIARSYMPMVLFSFGAAMAFEAWWRTRSGRAGAAYVLLAALAVWFHLGAGPIVAAPFLFAAIDTLARRRDLGKDLRDLVLLGLATCAAFALFLVPARESLQALLASKRAAQSVPWSTVLPGLLRLQAGTASGWLAALFWAVALAGLIRLLRSDRRLGLYTLTVAAGHVAGLLILSPVGLASPVILGRYLLPILPFVLLWAAAAFGSPGPVPRIAAGLFVLALAFLGPFADPVARRTSFLHHNDFVGFHQARRTVTAEAVPGFYRRLRGETVLEAPWNFVWDSNRTFYLYQEVHGGRVLVSTPQRILFRPPLALRNAVAPDPEAFCRSGARYLIVHRNVAREEDRLAPGGRISELEVAQPLRRMLRDSAAALAGRLKRGWGEPFYADRLLWVWDLPAVCGGGTQSAAPAASPSAATASPSRKLPGR
;
A
#
# COMPACT_ATOMS: atom_id res chain seq x y z
N MET A 1 -12.98 4.37 13.43
CA MET A 1 -12.52 5.74 13.17
C MET A 1 -11.18 5.79 12.45
N LEU A 2 -10.06 5.23 12.95
CA LEU A 2 -8.73 5.35 12.32
C LEU A 2 -8.68 4.95 10.84
N ARG A 3 -9.40 3.90 10.44
CA ARG A 3 -9.45 3.45 9.04
C ARG A 3 -10.19 4.39 8.10
N LEU A 4 -11.05 5.27 8.64
CA LEU A 4 -11.84 6.25 7.88
C LEU A 4 -11.28 7.67 8.00
N TRP A 5 -10.33 7.89 8.89
CA TRP A 5 -9.77 9.22 9.17
C TRP A 5 -9.12 9.82 7.94
N ASN A 6 -9.59 11.00 7.51
CA ASN A 6 -9.09 11.73 6.34
C ASN A 6 -8.90 10.88 5.07
N LEU A 7 -9.73 9.85 4.88
CA LEU A 7 -9.59 8.94 3.74
C LEU A 7 -9.84 9.65 2.40
N ARG A 8 -10.64 10.72 2.40
CA ARG A 8 -10.92 11.55 1.22
C ARG A 8 -9.72 12.37 0.79
N ASP A 9 -8.92 12.81 1.76
CA ASP A 9 -7.82 13.74 1.54
C ASP A 9 -6.53 12.98 1.20
N GLN A 10 -6.54 11.66 1.37
CA GLN A 10 -5.41 10.81 1.03
C GLN A 10 -5.37 10.56 -0.47
N ILE A 11 -4.38 11.12 -1.14
CA ILE A 11 -4.16 10.96 -2.58
C ILE A 11 -3.75 9.52 -2.90
N LEU A 12 -4.22 8.99 -4.05
CA LEU A 12 -3.69 7.76 -4.62
C LEU A 12 -2.24 7.95 -5.03
N GLY A 13 -1.37 7.01 -4.68
CA GLY A 13 0.02 7.13 -5.04
C GLY A 13 0.81 5.84 -4.90
N GLY A 14 2.05 5.87 -5.38
CA GLY A 14 2.96 4.75 -5.29
C GLY A 14 2.41 3.46 -5.87
N ASP A 15 2.46 2.41 -5.09
CA ASP A 15 2.04 1.06 -5.52
C ASP A 15 0.54 0.94 -5.86
N GLU A 16 -0.32 1.85 -5.37
CA GLU A 16 -1.77 1.78 -5.65
C GLU A 16 -2.08 1.89 -7.15
N VAL A 17 -1.19 2.55 -7.88
CA VAL A 17 -1.35 2.85 -9.30
C VAL A 17 -1.34 1.60 -10.19
N HIS A 18 -0.63 0.54 -9.82
CA HIS A 18 -0.43 -0.63 -10.69
C HIS A 18 -1.75 -1.33 -11.05
N ALA A 19 -2.55 -1.69 -10.05
CA ALA A 19 -3.84 -2.37 -10.26
C ALA A 19 -4.82 -1.49 -11.03
N ILE A 20 -4.86 -0.20 -10.72
CA ILE A 20 -5.76 0.75 -11.34
C ILE A 20 -5.39 0.99 -12.82
N ARG A 21 -4.09 1.13 -13.10
CA ARG A 21 -3.59 1.26 -14.48
C ARG A 21 -3.94 0.04 -15.31
N ALA A 22 -3.80 -1.16 -14.76
CA ALA A 22 -4.17 -2.38 -15.46
C ALA A 22 -5.70 -2.43 -15.72
N ALA A 23 -6.53 -2.03 -14.74
CA ALA A 23 -7.98 -1.97 -14.89
C ALA A 23 -8.41 -0.99 -16.01
N VAL A 24 -7.75 0.16 -16.12
CA VAL A 24 -8.03 1.15 -17.18
C VAL A 24 -7.60 0.62 -18.54
N ASN A 25 -6.42 0.01 -18.65
CA ASN A 25 -5.75 -0.26 -19.92
C ASN A 25 -6.10 -1.61 -20.56
N PHE A 26 -6.59 -2.59 -19.78
CA PHE A 26 -6.81 -3.94 -20.29
C PHE A 26 -8.26 -4.39 -20.19
N PRO A 27 -8.73 -5.25 -21.10
CA PRO A 27 -10.01 -5.93 -20.95
C PRO A 27 -9.96 -6.93 -19.79
N LEU A 28 -11.12 -7.28 -19.23
CA LEU A 28 -11.25 -8.18 -18.09
C LEU A 28 -10.60 -9.54 -18.35
N SER A 29 -10.77 -10.09 -19.55
CA SER A 29 -10.16 -11.37 -19.95
C SER A 29 -8.65 -11.38 -19.81
N ARG A 30 -7.98 -10.28 -20.21
CA ARG A 30 -6.54 -10.13 -20.06
C ARG A 30 -6.12 -9.92 -18.60
N ILE A 31 -6.90 -9.18 -17.81
CA ILE A 31 -6.62 -8.96 -16.39
C ILE A 31 -6.57 -10.29 -15.65
N LEU A 32 -7.52 -11.18 -15.91
CA LEU A 32 -7.66 -12.46 -15.20
C LEU A 32 -6.48 -13.44 -15.42
N VAL A 33 -5.68 -13.23 -16.46
CA VAL A 33 -4.56 -14.10 -16.82
C VAL A 33 -3.19 -13.41 -16.76
N THR A 34 -3.09 -12.19 -16.17
CA THR A 34 -1.86 -11.40 -16.26
C THR A 34 -1.37 -10.90 -14.90
N TYR A 35 -0.55 -11.69 -14.21
CA TYR A 35 0.07 -11.29 -12.93
C TYR A 35 1.07 -10.14 -13.07
N GLN A 36 1.89 -10.15 -14.10
CA GLN A 36 2.93 -9.13 -14.30
C GLN A 36 2.34 -7.73 -14.45
N GLN A 37 1.22 -7.61 -15.18
CA GLN A 37 0.57 -6.31 -15.44
C GLN A 37 -0.23 -5.81 -14.22
N THR A 38 -0.76 -6.72 -13.43
CA THR A 38 -1.57 -6.41 -12.24
C THR A 38 -0.75 -6.35 -10.96
N ASP A 39 0.55 -6.64 -11.03
CA ASP A 39 1.47 -6.69 -9.89
C ASP A 39 0.90 -7.49 -8.70
N ASN A 40 0.56 -8.76 -8.94
CA ASN A 40 -0.05 -9.69 -7.98
C ASN A 40 -1.46 -9.32 -7.48
N CYS A 41 -2.15 -8.40 -8.14
CA CYS A 41 -3.45 -7.90 -7.68
C CYS A 41 -4.60 -8.26 -8.64
N ILE A 42 -4.61 -9.47 -9.23
CA ILE A 42 -5.64 -9.85 -10.23
C ILE A 42 -7.07 -9.59 -9.72
N PRO A 43 -7.54 -10.14 -8.57
CA PRO A 43 -8.93 -9.94 -8.15
C PRO A 43 -9.28 -8.48 -7.91
N LEU A 44 -8.37 -7.73 -7.28
CA LEU A 44 -8.62 -6.30 -7.01
C LEU A 44 -8.69 -5.49 -8.30
N THR A 45 -7.81 -5.78 -9.27
CA THR A 45 -7.84 -5.17 -10.60
C THR A 45 -9.13 -5.50 -11.34
N ALA A 46 -9.60 -6.76 -11.27
CA ALA A 46 -10.86 -7.19 -11.85
C ALA A 46 -12.07 -6.46 -11.22
N ILE A 47 -12.09 -6.31 -9.89
CA ILE A 47 -13.10 -5.52 -9.18
C ILE A 47 -13.10 -4.08 -9.69
N TYR A 48 -11.94 -3.44 -9.83
CA TYR A 48 -11.86 -2.08 -10.38
C TYR A 48 -12.39 -2.00 -11.80
N LYS A 49 -12.06 -2.97 -12.67
CA LYS A 49 -12.56 -3.05 -14.03
C LYS A 49 -14.08 -3.15 -14.09
N LEU A 50 -14.67 -3.97 -13.21
CA LEU A 50 -16.12 -4.12 -13.12
C LEU A 50 -16.78 -2.84 -12.60
N LEU A 51 -16.26 -2.23 -11.54
CA LEU A 51 -16.79 -0.95 -11.03
C LEU A 51 -16.77 0.14 -12.10
N MET A 52 -15.68 0.25 -12.87
CA MET A 52 -15.58 1.17 -14.01
C MET A 52 -16.60 0.84 -15.10
N GLY A 53 -16.82 -0.45 -15.39
CA GLY A 53 -17.81 -0.92 -16.36
C GLY A 53 -19.26 -0.60 -15.96
N TRP A 54 -19.55 -0.55 -14.67
CA TRP A 54 -20.84 -0.16 -14.11
C TRP A 54 -21.00 1.36 -13.95
N GLY A 55 -20.05 2.16 -14.45
CA GLY A 55 -20.11 3.62 -14.36
C GLY A 55 -19.82 4.18 -12.96
N VAL A 56 -19.29 3.37 -12.04
CA VAL A 56 -18.91 3.87 -10.70
C VAL A 56 -17.77 4.87 -10.86
N PRO A 57 -17.90 6.10 -10.29
CA PRO A 57 -16.86 7.11 -10.37
C PRO A 57 -15.52 6.61 -9.81
N VAL A 58 -14.45 6.83 -10.54
CA VAL A 58 -13.08 6.49 -10.14
C VAL A 58 -12.57 7.57 -9.18
N THR A 59 -12.71 7.34 -7.89
CA THR A 59 -12.23 8.22 -6.83
C THR A 59 -11.33 7.45 -5.86
N GLU A 60 -10.61 8.17 -5.03
CA GLU A 60 -9.78 7.59 -3.99
C GLU A 60 -10.57 6.66 -3.06
N ILE A 61 -11.82 7.03 -2.76
CA ILE A 61 -12.70 6.22 -1.89
C ILE A 61 -13.17 4.97 -2.60
N THR A 62 -13.70 5.08 -3.84
CA THR A 62 -14.25 3.94 -4.57
C THR A 62 -13.19 2.88 -4.86
N LEU A 63 -11.95 3.30 -5.13
CA LEU A 63 -10.84 2.38 -5.36
C LEU A 63 -10.31 1.72 -4.06
N ARG A 64 -10.43 2.39 -2.93
CA ARG A 64 -10.04 1.83 -1.63
C ARG A 64 -11.14 1.01 -0.97
N LEU A 65 -12.38 1.20 -1.39
CA LEU A 65 -13.55 0.55 -0.75
C LEU A 65 -13.42 -0.97 -0.61
N PRO A 66 -13.01 -1.76 -1.63
CA PRO A 66 -12.87 -3.21 -1.47
C PRO A 66 -11.88 -3.61 -0.37
N VAL A 67 -10.76 -2.90 -0.29
CA VAL A 67 -9.71 -3.14 0.70
C VAL A 67 -10.15 -2.67 2.09
N LEU A 68 -10.81 -1.52 2.15
CA LEU A 68 -11.38 -0.98 3.38
C LEU A 68 -12.42 -1.92 3.99
N LEU A 69 -13.29 -2.49 3.17
CA LEU A 69 -14.28 -3.49 3.61
C LEU A 69 -13.59 -4.71 4.22
N CYS A 70 -12.53 -5.23 3.59
CA CYS A 70 -11.72 -6.30 4.19
C CYS A 70 -11.13 -5.88 5.54
N GLY A 71 -10.66 -4.64 5.67
CA GLY A 71 -10.14 -4.10 6.91
C GLY A 71 -11.19 -3.95 8.01
N LEU A 72 -12.41 -3.59 7.65
CA LEU A 72 -13.54 -3.51 8.60
C LEU A 72 -14.03 -4.91 9.01
N ILE A 73 -14.11 -5.84 8.08
CA ILE A 73 -14.44 -7.24 8.38
C ILE A 73 -13.37 -7.83 9.32
N ALA A 74 -12.10 -7.55 9.10
CA ALA A 74 -11.02 -8.05 9.96
C ALA A 74 -11.12 -7.56 11.41
N LEU A 75 -11.64 -6.35 11.67
CA LEU A 75 -11.90 -5.85 13.03
C LEU A 75 -12.86 -6.76 13.82
N LEU A 76 -13.76 -7.42 13.14
CA LEU A 76 -14.76 -8.30 13.73
C LEU A 76 -14.32 -9.77 13.67
N ALA A 77 -13.86 -10.21 12.49
CA ALA A 77 -13.55 -11.60 12.21
C ALA A 77 -12.30 -12.10 12.98
N LEU A 78 -11.24 -11.28 13.07
CA LEU A 78 -10.03 -11.71 13.75
C LEU A 78 -10.29 -12.00 15.25
N PRO A 79 -10.90 -11.09 16.02
CA PRO A 79 -11.19 -11.37 17.43
C PRO A 79 -12.26 -12.46 17.62
N ALA A 80 -13.24 -12.57 16.73
CA ALA A 80 -14.28 -13.58 16.81
C ALA A 80 -13.70 -15.01 16.72
N ALA A 81 -12.66 -15.21 15.93
CA ALA A 81 -11.99 -16.50 15.76
C ALA A 81 -11.38 -17.06 17.07
N PHE A 82 -11.13 -16.20 18.07
CA PHE A 82 -10.56 -16.58 19.35
C PHE A 82 -11.55 -16.54 20.51
N GLN A 83 -12.82 -16.21 20.25
CA GLN A 83 -13.87 -16.32 21.27
C GLN A 83 -14.01 -17.79 21.70
N GLY A 84 -14.03 -18.04 23.00
CA GLY A 84 -14.05 -19.38 23.57
C GLY A 84 -12.72 -20.15 23.49
N LYS A 85 -11.70 -19.64 22.79
CA LYS A 85 -10.35 -20.24 22.72
C LYS A 85 -9.34 -19.50 23.59
N ALA A 86 -9.55 -18.22 23.82
CA ALA A 86 -8.71 -17.39 24.68
C ALA A 86 -9.58 -16.77 25.79
N SER A 87 -8.93 -16.31 26.87
CA SER A 87 -9.65 -15.64 27.96
C SER A 87 -10.36 -14.37 27.47
N PRO A 88 -11.51 -13.98 28.05
CA PRO A 88 -12.23 -12.77 27.64
C PRO A 88 -11.36 -11.50 27.70
N GLY A 89 -10.48 -11.41 28.69
CA GLY A 89 -9.52 -10.31 28.80
C GLY A 89 -8.53 -10.27 27.65
N ALA A 90 -7.96 -11.40 27.27
CA ALA A 90 -7.06 -11.50 26.12
C ALA A 90 -7.79 -11.14 24.81
N VAL A 91 -9.04 -11.60 24.62
CA VAL A 91 -9.83 -11.26 23.44
C VAL A 91 -10.11 -9.76 23.37
N LEU A 92 -10.40 -9.13 24.51
CA LEU A 92 -10.61 -7.67 24.57
C LEU A 92 -9.34 -6.90 24.20
N VAL A 93 -8.17 -7.27 24.77
CA VAL A 93 -6.89 -6.67 24.42
C VAL A 93 -6.58 -6.89 22.93
N TYR A 94 -6.83 -8.08 22.42
CA TYR A 94 -6.64 -8.40 21.01
C TYR A 94 -7.49 -7.51 20.10
N ARG A 95 -8.77 -7.26 20.43
CA ARG A 95 -9.64 -6.31 19.70
C ARG A 95 -9.01 -4.93 19.61
N TRP A 96 -8.51 -4.42 20.74
CA TRP A 96 -7.83 -3.11 20.74
C TRP A 96 -6.56 -3.10 19.92
N LEU A 97 -5.70 -4.11 20.05
CA LEU A 97 -4.48 -4.23 19.26
C LEU A 97 -4.76 -4.30 17.75
N VAL A 98 -5.76 -5.06 17.32
CA VAL A 98 -6.20 -5.11 15.91
C VAL A 98 -6.74 -3.76 15.45
N ALA A 99 -7.48 -3.06 16.33
CA ALA A 99 -8.07 -1.77 15.99
C ALA A 99 -7.02 -0.67 15.81
N ILE A 100 -5.98 -0.65 16.67
CA ILE A 100 -4.95 0.38 16.68
C ILE A 100 -3.65 -0.02 15.97
N SER A 101 -3.51 -1.27 15.49
CA SER A 101 -2.30 -1.69 14.76
C SER A 101 -2.05 -0.78 13.56
N PRO A 102 -0.94 -0.02 13.52
CA PRO A 102 -0.68 0.91 12.42
C PRO A 102 -0.60 0.22 11.07
N ALA A 103 0.01 -0.97 11.01
CA ALA A 103 0.10 -1.75 9.78
C ALA A 103 -1.29 -2.17 9.29
N LEU A 104 -2.16 -2.72 10.16
CA LEU A 104 -3.51 -3.12 9.77
C LEU A 104 -4.39 -1.91 9.41
N VAL A 105 -4.23 -0.78 10.10
CA VAL A 105 -4.92 0.48 9.74
C VAL A 105 -4.47 0.96 8.38
N PHE A 106 -3.16 1.06 8.16
CA PHE A 106 -2.58 1.54 6.92
C PHE A 106 -3.00 0.68 5.73
N TYR A 107 -2.78 -0.65 5.80
CA TYR A 107 -3.10 -1.56 4.69
C TYR A 107 -4.61 -1.76 4.46
N SER A 108 -5.46 -1.31 5.37
CA SER A 108 -6.91 -1.18 5.13
C SER A 108 -7.29 0.05 4.29
N ARG A 109 -6.35 0.98 4.08
CA ARG A 109 -6.59 2.31 3.50
C ARG A 109 -5.90 2.53 2.16
N ILE A 110 -5.13 1.56 1.69
CA ILE A 110 -4.46 1.65 0.39
C ILE A 110 -5.06 0.65 -0.59
N ALA A 111 -5.18 1.06 -1.85
CA ALA A 111 -5.75 0.26 -2.93
C ALA A 111 -4.79 -0.86 -3.39
N ARG A 112 -4.40 -1.74 -2.43
CA ARG A 112 -3.51 -2.88 -2.62
C ARG A 112 -4.07 -4.13 -1.95
N SER A 113 -3.74 -5.29 -2.46
CA SER A 113 -4.30 -6.57 -2.02
C SER A 113 -3.79 -7.09 -0.67
N TYR A 114 -3.03 -6.30 0.10
CA TYR A 114 -2.45 -6.75 1.37
C TYR A 114 -3.50 -7.04 2.44
N MET A 115 -4.50 -6.18 2.61
CA MET A 115 -5.54 -6.43 3.62
C MET A 115 -6.45 -7.60 3.26
N PRO A 116 -6.92 -7.78 2.02
CA PRO A 116 -7.55 -9.04 1.58
C PRO A 116 -6.68 -10.26 1.84
N MET A 117 -5.38 -10.20 1.52
CA MET A 117 -4.43 -11.28 1.82
C MET A 117 -4.42 -11.62 3.31
N VAL A 118 -4.32 -10.64 4.20
CA VAL A 118 -4.33 -10.86 5.66
C VAL A 118 -5.64 -11.51 6.10
N LEU A 119 -6.78 -10.97 5.68
CA LEU A 119 -8.09 -11.47 6.07
C LEU A 119 -8.31 -12.91 5.64
N PHE A 120 -8.03 -13.21 4.37
CA PHE A 120 -8.26 -14.55 3.82
C PHE A 120 -7.23 -15.57 4.31
N SER A 121 -5.95 -15.19 4.44
CA SER A 121 -4.92 -16.06 5.02
C SER A 121 -5.21 -16.44 6.47
N PHE A 122 -5.60 -15.45 7.28
CA PHE A 122 -6.00 -15.70 8.64
C PHE A 122 -7.24 -16.59 8.71
N GLY A 123 -8.25 -16.28 7.90
CA GLY A 123 -9.48 -17.10 7.81
C GLY A 123 -9.16 -18.53 7.38
N ALA A 124 -8.28 -18.74 6.40
CA ALA A 124 -7.83 -20.07 5.98
C ALA A 124 -7.13 -20.81 7.12
N ALA A 125 -6.19 -20.17 7.81
CA ALA A 125 -5.50 -20.79 8.93
C ALA A 125 -6.49 -21.24 10.04
N MET A 126 -7.46 -20.38 10.38
CA MET A 126 -8.47 -20.72 11.40
C MET A 126 -9.46 -21.78 10.93
N ALA A 127 -9.83 -21.79 9.65
CA ALA A 127 -10.66 -22.83 9.06
C ALA A 127 -9.94 -24.19 9.02
N PHE A 128 -8.63 -24.20 8.72
CA PHE A 128 -7.81 -25.40 8.80
C PHE A 128 -7.74 -25.94 10.24
N GLU A 129 -7.50 -25.08 11.23
CA GLU A 129 -7.50 -25.48 12.65
C GLU A 129 -8.82 -26.13 13.06
N ALA A 130 -9.93 -25.51 12.67
CA ALA A 130 -11.26 -26.05 12.92
C ALA A 130 -11.46 -27.39 12.22
N TRP A 131 -11.08 -27.53 10.96
CA TRP A 131 -11.14 -28.78 10.20
C TRP A 131 -10.25 -29.85 10.83
N TRP A 132 -9.02 -29.51 11.18
CA TRP A 132 -8.09 -30.47 11.78
C TRP A 132 -8.59 -31.02 13.12
N ARG A 133 -9.31 -30.19 13.87
CA ARG A 133 -9.91 -30.57 15.16
C ARG A 133 -11.18 -31.38 15.03
N THR A 134 -12.07 -30.99 14.09
CA THR A 134 -13.44 -31.52 14.01
C THR A 134 -13.67 -32.43 12.81
N ARG A 135 -12.77 -32.45 11.85
CA ARG A 135 -12.92 -33.12 10.55
C ARG A 135 -14.19 -32.69 9.78
N SER A 136 -14.72 -31.52 10.08
CA SER A 136 -15.89 -30.96 9.41
C SER A 136 -15.64 -30.66 7.95
N GLY A 137 -16.42 -31.19 7.04
CA GLY A 137 -16.36 -30.89 5.61
C GLY A 137 -16.55 -29.40 5.30
N ARG A 138 -17.44 -28.73 6.08
CA ARG A 138 -17.65 -27.27 5.96
C ARG A 138 -16.38 -26.48 6.28
N ALA A 139 -15.67 -26.86 7.33
CA ALA A 139 -14.41 -26.19 7.70
C ALA A 139 -13.31 -26.46 6.66
N GLY A 140 -13.23 -27.68 6.10
CA GLY A 140 -12.34 -28.01 5.00
C GLY A 140 -12.64 -27.20 3.74
N ALA A 141 -13.90 -27.11 3.33
CA ALA A 141 -14.32 -26.30 2.20
C ALA A 141 -14.02 -24.81 2.41
N ALA A 142 -14.27 -24.28 3.62
CA ALA A 142 -13.92 -22.91 3.98
C ALA A 142 -12.42 -22.67 3.88
N TYR A 143 -11.59 -23.63 4.34
CA TYR A 143 -10.14 -23.55 4.18
C TYR A 143 -9.74 -23.44 2.70
N VAL A 144 -10.22 -24.36 1.85
CA VAL A 144 -9.89 -24.37 0.41
C VAL A 144 -10.27 -23.06 -0.25
N LEU A 145 -11.47 -22.56 0.00
CA LEU A 145 -11.95 -21.29 -0.56
C LEU A 145 -11.10 -20.10 -0.10
N LEU A 146 -10.87 -19.98 1.21
CA LEU A 146 -10.15 -18.85 1.78
C LEU A 146 -8.66 -18.89 1.41
N ALA A 147 -8.04 -20.09 1.33
CA ALA A 147 -6.69 -20.28 0.85
C ALA A 147 -6.55 -19.87 -0.61
N ALA A 148 -7.51 -20.29 -1.45
CA ALA A 148 -7.55 -19.89 -2.86
C ALA A 148 -7.67 -18.36 -3.01
N LEU A 149 -8.58 -17.73 -2.28
CA LEU A 149 -8.73 -16.27 -2.29
C LEU A 149 -7.45 -15.57 -1.81
N ALA A 150 -6.83 -16.04 -0.72
CA ALA A 150 -5.61 -15.45 -0.20
C ALA A 150 -4.49 -15.41 -1.25
N VAL A 151 -4.23 -16.55 -1.90
CA VAL A 151 -3.19 -16.69 -2.93
C VAL A 151 -3.57 -15.94 -4.20
N TRP A 152 -4.84 -15.92 -4.59
CA TRP A 152 -5.30 -15.19 -5.77
C TRP A 152 -5.19 -13.68 -5.58
N PHE A 153 -5.49 -13.16 -4.39
CA PHE A 153 -5.26 -11.75 -4.08
C PHE A 153 -3.77 -11.41 -4.00
N HIS A 154 -2.94 -12.32 -3.48
CA HIS A 154 -1.50 -12.08 -3.39
C HIS A 154 -0.71 -13.37 -3.27
N LEU A 155 0.14 -13.67 -4.26
CA LEU A 155 0.95 -14.91 -4.31
C LEU A 155 1.82 -15.13 -3.06
N GLY A 156 2.24 -14.05 -2.38
CA GLY A 156 2.98 -14.12 -1.11
C GLY A 156 2.21 -14.78 0.04
N ALA A 157 0.91 -15.05 -0.12
CA ALA A 157 0.13 -15.84 0.84
C ALA A 157 0.41 -17.37 0.76
N GLY A 158 1.08 -17.84 -0.30
CA GLY A 158 1.35 -19.28 -0.47
C GLY A 158 1.93 -19.95 0.78
N PRO A 159 3.02 -19.45 1.35
CA PRO A 159 3.63 -20.07 2.53
C PRO A 159 2.70 -20.13 3.76
N ILE A 160 1.90 -19.09 4.04
CA ILE A 160 1.04 -19.10 5.23
C ILE A 160 -0.14 -20.06 5.09
N VAL A 161 -0.66 -20.26 3.87
CA VAL A 161 -1.74 -21.25 3.65
C VAL A 161 -1.19 -22.67 3.61
N ALA A 162 0.06 -22.88 3.28
CA ALA A 162 0.73 -24.19 3.35
C ALA A 162 1.15 -24.57 4.79
N ALA A 163 1.53 -23.60 5.61
CA ALA A 163 2.07 -23.84 6.96
C ALA A 163 1.16 -24.66 7.90
N PRO A 164 -0.18 -24.60 7.85
CA PRO A 164 -1.04 -25.47 8.63
C PRO A 164 -0.83 -26.96 8.39
N PHE A 165 -0.45 -27.38 7.16
CA PHE A 165 -0.13 -28.78 6.87
C PHE A 165 1.12 -29.24 7.62
N LEU A 166 2.12 -28.35 7.80
CA LEU A 166 3.29 -28.64 8.60
C LEU A 166 2.91 -28.92 10.06
N PHE A 167 2.02 -28.08 10.62
CA PHE A 167 1.49 -28.34 11.98
C PHE A 167 0.78 -29.70 12.05
N ALA A 168 -0.08 -29.99 11.08
CA ALA A 168 -0.82 -31.26 11.06
C ALA A 168 0.13 -32.46 10.95
N ALA A 169 1.17 -32.40 10.12
CA ALA A 169 2.19 -33.44 10.01
C ALA A 169 2.93 -33.65 11.35
N ILE A 170 3.36 -32.58 12.01
CA ILE A 170 4.00 -32.65 13.32
C ILE A 170 3.05 -33.23 14.38
N ASP A 171 1.78 -32.78 14.40
CA ASP A 171 0.76 -33.24 15.35
C ASP A 171 0.45 -34.74 15.17
N THR A 172 0.35 -35.21 13.92
CA THR A 172 0.13 -36.64 13.59
C THR A 172 1.30 -37.50 14.07
N LEU A 173 2.53 -37.09 13.77
CA LEU A 173 3.72 -37.82 14.20
C LEU A 173 3.87 -37.87 15.73
N ALA A 174 3.56 -36.75 16.41
CA ALA A 174 3.67 -36.66 17.86
C ALA A 174 2.63 -37.50 18.60
N ARG A 175 1.43 -37.63 18.04
CA ARG A 175 0.32 -38.34 18.69
C ARG A 175 0.27 -39.83 18.39
N ARG A 176 1.07 -40.32 17.41
CA ARG A 176 1.04 -41.71 16.95
C ARG A 176 -0.38 -42.28 16.69
N ARG A 177 -1.31 -41.39 16.27
CA ARG A 177 -2.68 -41.76 15.90
C ARG A 177 -2.71 -42.38 14.50
N ASP A 178 -3.88 -42.77 14.07
CA ASP A 178 -4.17 -43.43 12.81
C ASP A 178 -3.55 -42.69 11.62
N LEU A 179 -2.22 -42.91 11.42
CA LEU A 179 -1.37 -42.21 10.46
C LEU A 179 -1.94 -42.30 9.04
N GLY A 180 -2.52 -43.48 8.69
CA GLY A 180 -3.09 -43.70 7.36
C GLY A 180 -4.29 -42.77 7.08
N LYS A 181 -5.19 -42.64 8.06
CA LYS A 181 -6.38 -41.80 7.93
C LYS A 181 -6.02 -40.33 7.91
N ASP A 182 -5.18 -39.88 8.84
CA ASP A 182 -4.75 -38.49 8.92
C ASP A 182 -4.01 -38.06 7.63
N LEU A 183 -3.11 -38.92 7.11
CA LEU A 183 -2.40 -38.66 5.87
C LEU A 183 -3.34 -38.59 4.67
N ARG A 184 -4.29 -39.56 4.56
CA ARG A 184 -5.28 -39.52 3.49
C ARG A 184 -6.11 -38.24 3.51
N ASP A 185 -6.60 -37.81 4.67
CA ASP A 185 -7.41 -36.60 4.81
C ASP A 185 -6.61 -35.35 4.47
N LEU A 186 -5.34 -35.28 4.87
CA LEU A 186 -4.42 -34.18 4.49
C LEU A 186 -4.16 -34.16 2.99
N VAL A 187 -3.92 -35.31 2.37
CA VAL A 187 -3.71 -35.41 0.92
C VAL A 187 -4.96 -34.96 0.16
N LEU A 188 -6.14 -35.41 0.57
CA LEU A 188 -7.39 -35.02 -0.09
C LEU A 188 -7.63 -33.51 0.03
N LEU A 189 -7.43 -32.91 1.22
CA LEU A 189 -7.55 -31.47 1.40
C LEU A 189 -6.49 -30.71 0.58
N GLY A 190 -5.26 -31.21 0.54
CA GLY A 190 -4.16 -30.67 -0.26
C GLY A 190 -4.49 -30.69 -1.76
N LEU A 191 -4.99 -31.83 -2.27
CA LEU A 191 -5.40 -31.94 -3.68
C LEU A 191 -6.54 -30.99 -4.01
N ALA A 192 -7.55 -30.90 -3.14
CA ALA A 192 -8.64 -29.93 -3.34
C ALA A 192 -8.13 -28.48 -3.37
N THR A 193 -7.15 -28.15 -2.52
CA THR A 193 -6.53 -26.83 -2.48
C THR A 193 -5.71 -26.56 -3.76
N CYS A 194 -4.92 -27.54 -4.21
CA CYS A 194 -4.16 -27.45 -5.47
C CYS A 194 -5.11 -27.32 -6.67
N ALA A 195 -6.22 -28.05 -6.69
CA ALA A 195 -7.22 -27.91 -7.75
C ALA A 195 -7.85 -26.52 -7.77
N ALA A 196 -8.16 -25.96 -6.60
CA ALA A 196 -8.65 -24.58 -6.52
C ALA A 196 -7.62 -23.56 -7.00
N PHE A 197 -6.33 -23.74 -6.68
CA PHE A 197 -5.27 -22.88 -7.19
C PHE A 197 -5.09 -23.00 -8.70
N ALA A 198 -5.22 -24.21 -9.25
CA ALA A 198 -5.10 -24.45 -10.68
C ALA A 198 -6.09 -23.64 -11.51
N LEU A 199 -7.28 -23.34 -10.98
CA LEU A 199 -8.31 -22.55 -11.67
C LEU A 199 -7.82 -21.16 -12.10
N PHE A 200 -6.92 -20.54 -11.34
CA PHE A 200 -6.42 -19.19 -11.66
C PHE A 200 -4.92 -19.16 -11.99
N LEU A 201 -4.12 -20.14 -11.53
CA LEU A 201 -2.70 -20.18 -11.84
C LEU A 201 -2.42 -20.74 -13.23
N VAL A 202 -3.16 -21.77 -13.64
CA VAL A 202 -2.95 -22.42 -14.95
C VAL A 202 -3.26 -21.47 -16.11
N PRO A 203 -4.40 -20.74 -16.13
CA PRO A 203 -4.64 -19.75 -17.18
C PRO A 203 -3.61 -18.62 -17.23
N ALA A 204 -3.00 -18.29 -16.08
CA ALA A 204 -2.01 -17.21 -15.96
C ALA A 204 -0.56 -17.69 -15.96
N ARG A 205 -0.28 -18.94 -16.32
CA ARG A 205 1.04 -19.61 -16.18
C ARG A 205 2.20 -18.83 -16.79
N GLU A 206 2.02 -18.31 -18.01
CA GLU A 206 3.08 -17.60 -18.73
C GLU A 206 3.44 -16.29 -18.02
N SER A 207 2.41 -15.52 -17.64
CA SER A 207 2.59 -14.28 -16.89
C SER A 207 3.16 -14.54 -15.48
N LEU A 208 2.80 -15.65 -14.85
CA LEU A 208 3.33 -16.08 -13.57
C LEU A 208 4.83 -16.43 -13.68
N GLN A 209 5.23 -17.18 -14.71
CA GLN A 209 6.63 -17.51 -14.96
C GLN A 209 7.46 -16.25 -15.18
N ALA A 210 6.99 -15.32 -16.02
CA ALA A 210 7.65 -14.03 -16.25
C ALA A 210 7.77 -13.21 -14.97
N LEU A 211 6.71 -13.16 -14.13
CA LEU A 211 6.75 -12.50 -12.84
C LEU A 211 7.78 -13.15 -11.90
N LEU A 212 7.76 -14.47 -11.75
CA LEU A 212 8.70 -15.19 -10.88
C LEU A 212 10.15 -14.98 -11.33
N ALA A 213 10.42 -15.02 -12.65
CA ALA A 213 11.74 -14.73 -13.19
C ALA A 213 12.20 -13.30 -12.84
N SER A 214 11.30 -12.30 -12.95
CA SER A 214 11.61 -10.91 -12.61
C SER A 214 11.75 -10.65 -11.11
N LYS A 215 11.12 -11.46 -10.25
CA LYS A 215 11.11 -11.29 -8.79
C LYS A 215 12.12 -12.18 -8.05
N ARG A 216 12.85 -13.04 -8.76
CA ARG A 216 13.98 -13.80 -8.18
C ARG A 216 15.24 -12.95 -8.29
N ALA A 217 15.80 -12.56 -7.18
CA ALA A 217 17.13 -11.94 -7.13
C ALA A 217 17.91 -12.54 -5.97
N ALA A 218 19.08 -13.06 -6.27
CA ALA A 218 20.09 -13.40 -5.27
C ALA A 218 20.65 -12.09 -4.71
N GLN A 219 20.00 -11.53 -3.69
CA GLN A 219 20.51 -10.37 -2.97
C GLN A 219 20.98 -10.80 -1.59
N SER A 220 22.17 -10.39 -1.21
CA SER A 220 22.60 -10.50 0.18
C SER A 220 21.70 -9.60 1.03
N VAL A 221 21.09 -10.17 2.07
CA VAL A 221 20.21 -9.42 2.97
C VAL A 221 21.04 -8.87 4.13
N PRO A 222 21.15 -7.56 4.31
CA PRO A 222 21.85 -6.95 5.43
C PRO A 222 21.00 -7.07 6.71
N TRP A 223 20.99 -8.24 7.32
CA TRP A 223 20.12 -8.55 8.46
C TRP A 223 20.30 -7.61 9.66
N SER A 224 21.48 -7.02 9.84
CA SER A 224 21.74 -6.03 10.89
C SER A 224 20.84 -4.78 10.78
N THR A 225 20.43 -4.42 9.57
CA THR A 225 19.54 -3.28 9.34
C THR A 225 18.10 -3.70 9.06
N VAL A 226 17.90 -4.81 8.35
CA VAL A 226 16.57 -5.29 7.98
C VAL A 226 15.78 -5.81 9.18
N LEU A 227 16.41 -6.58 10.08
CA LEU A 227 15.72 -7.16 11.22
C LEU A 227 15.19 -6.10 12.21
N PRO A 228 16.00 -5.12 12.69
CA PRO A 228 15.46 -4.05 13.53
C PRO A 228 14.34 -3.25 12.88
N GLY A 229 14.46 -3.00 11.58
CA GLY A 229 13.43 -2.33 10.80
C GLY A 229 12.15 -3.12 10.73
N LEU A 230 12.24 -4.41 10.45
CA LEU A 230 11.10 -5.32 10.40
C LEU A 230 10.38 -5.41 11.76
N LEU A 231 11.14 -5.55 12.85
CA LEU A 231 10.57 -5.62 14.20
C LEU A 231 9.81 -4.35 14.58
N ARG A 232 10.34 -3.17 14.20
CA ARG A 232 9.64 -1.89 14.36
C ARG A 232 8.37 -1.83 13.53
N LEU A 233 8.42 -2.27 12.28
CA LEU A 233 7.28 -2.27 11.37
C LEU A 233 6.14 -3.16 11.89
N GLN A 234 6.44 -4.36 12.35
CA GLN A 234 5.46 -5.28 12.91
C GLN A 234 4.88 -4.77 14.24
N ALA A 235 5.70 -4.14 15.08
CA ALA A 235 5.25 -3.46 16.30
C ALA A 235 4.47 -2.17 16.01
N GLY A 236 4.60 -1.62 14.78
CA GLY A 236 3.94 -0.40 14.36
C GLY A 236 4.51 0.87 14.99
N THR A 237 5.82 0.95 15.25
CA THR A 237 6.45 2.10 15.88
C THR A 237 7.87 2.34 15.34
N ALA A 238 8.26 3.61 15.25
CA ALA A 238 9.63 4.01 14.97
C ALA A 238 10.56 3.88 16.20
N SER A 239 9.99 3.86 17.41
CA SER A 239 10.73 3.78 18.65
C SER A 239 11.29 2.37 18.89
N GLY A 240 12.60 2.24 19.02
CA GLY A 240 13.27 0.95 19.27
C GLY A 240 12.87 0.32 20.62
N TRP A 241 12.76 1.13 21.67
CA TRP A 241 12.38 0.63 23.00
C TRP A 241 10.91 0.18 23.05
N LEU A 242 10.00 0.90 22.37
CA LEU A 242 8.59 0.52 22.31
C LEU A 242 8.39 -0.76 21.46
N ALA A 243 9.17 -0.92 20.38
CA ALA A 243 9.21 -2.16 19.61
C ALA A 243 9.76 -3.32 20.45
N ALA A 244 10.83 -3.11 21.22
CA ALA A 244 11.38 -4.12 22.12
C ALA A 244 10.36 -4.54 23.20
N LEU A 245 9.67 -3.57 23.82
CA LEU A 245 8.59 -3.83 24.76
C LEU A 245 7.46 -4.64 24.11
N PHE A 246 7.02 -4.27 22.91
CA PHE A 246 5.98 -5.01 22.17
C PHE A 246 6.37 -6.48 21.96
N TRP A 247 7.59 -6.73 21.50
CA TRP A 247 8.07 -8.10 21.25
C TRP A 247 8.30 -8.89 22.53
N ALA A 248 8.77 -8.25 23.61
CA ALA A 248 8.88 -8.89 24.92
C ALA A 248 7.49 -9.34 25.45
N VAL A 249 6.48 -8.48 25.31
CA VAL A 249 5.09 -8.80 25.67
C VAL A 249 4.54 -9.90 24.77
N ALA A 250 4.79 -9.86 23.47
CA ALA A 250 4.36 -10.91 22.54
C ALA A 250 4.99 -12.28 22.88
N LEU A 251 6.28 -12.29 23.18
CA LEU A 251 6.99 -13.51 23.61
C LEU A 251 6.44 -14.05 24.95
N ALA A 252 6.29 -13.19 25.96
CA ALA A 252 5.70 -13.58 27.23
C ALA A 252 4.29 -14.16 27.07
N GLY A 253 3.48 -13.54 26.20
CA GLY A 253 2.15 -14.03 25.89
C GLY A 253 2.15 -15.34 25.11
N LEU A 254 3.07 -15.55 24.17
CA LEU A 254 3.25 -16.85 23.49
C LEU A 254 3.63 -17.94 24.51
N ILE A 255 4.59 -17.69 25.40
CA ILE A 255 4.97 -18.64 26.46
C ILE A 255 3.75 -18.97 27.33
N ARG A 256 2.98 -17.96 27.68
CA ARG A 256 1.75 -18.16 28.45
C ARG A 256 0.73 -18.98 27.68
N LEU A 257 0.52 -18.69 26.38
CA LEU A 257 -0.40 -19.43 25.52
C LEU A 257 0.02 -20.90 25.39
N LEU A 258 1.31 -21.17 25.24
CA LEU A 258 1.88 -22.53 25.23
C LEU A 258 1.65 -23.29 26.54
N ARG A 259 1.52 -22.58 27.66
CA ARG A 259 1.21 -23.18 28.97
C ARG A 259 -0.29 -23.38 29.20
N SER A 260 -1.14 -22.46 28.73
CA SER A 260 -2.58 -22.49 28.96
C SER A 260 -3.36 -23.28 27.88
N ASP A 261 -2.98 -23.14 26.61
CA ASP A 261 -3.47 -23.90 25.45
C ASP A 261 -2.28 -24.21 24.53
N ARG A 262 -1.57 -25.30 24.90
CA ARG A 262 -0.37 -25.74 24.16
C ARG A 262 -0.66 -25.94 22.67
N ARG A 263 -1.84 -26.43 22.34
CA ARG A 263 -2.19 -26.72 20.95
C ARG A 263 -2.33 -25.43 20.14
N LEU A 264 -3.08 -24.47 20.63
CA LEU A 264 -3.24 -23.17 19.97
C LEU A 264 -1.90 -22.43 19.88
N GLY A 265 -1.09 -22.47 20.96
CA GLY A 265 0.24 -21.87 20.98
C GLY A 265 1.16 -22.48 19.93
N LEU A 266 1.26 -23.81 19.86
CA LEU A 266 2.06 -24.52 18.86
C LEU A 266 1.53 -24.29 17.44
N TYR A 267 0.21 -24.30 17.26
CA TYR A 267 -0.41 -24.07 15.96
C TYR A 267 -0.02 -22.69 15.42
N THR A 268 -0.28 -21.64 16.19
CA THR A 268 0.01 -20.27 15.73
C THR A 268 1.50 -20.02 15.52
N LEU A 269 2.35 -20.61 16.36
CA LEU A 269 3.81 -20.54 16.21
C LEU A 269 4.26 -21.26 14.93
N THR A 270 3.79 -22.49 14.69
CA THR A 270 4.16 -23.27 13.50
C THR A 270 3.70 -22.58 12.21
N VAL A 271 2.48 -22.02 12.20
CA VAL A 271 1.97 -21.27 11.05
C VAL A 271 2.81 -20.03 10.77
N ALA A 272 3.14 -19.26 11.80
CA ALA A 272 3.97 -18.07 11.65
C ALA A 272 5.41 -18.43 11.22
N ALA A 273 6.04 -19.40 11.86
CA ALA A 273 7.38 -19.85 11.52
C ALA A 273 7.44 -20.47 10.12
N GLY A 274 6.45 -21.29 9.75
CA GLY A 274 6.34 -21.88 8.42
C GLY A 274 6.18 -20.83 7.32
N HIS A 275 5.43 -19.76 7.58
CA HIS A 275 5.32 -18.63 6.65
C HIS A 275 6.66 -17.91 6.46
N VAL A 276 7.34 -17.59 7.56
CA VAL A 276 8.67 -16.94 7.52
C VAL A 276 9.66 -17.82 6.75
N ALA A 277 9.76 -19.11 7.10
CA ALA A 277 10.66 -20.05 6.44
C ALA A 277 10.33 -20.18 4.94
N GLY A 278 9.05 -20.30 4.58
CA GLY A 278 8.62 -20.38 3.20
C GLY A 278 8.96 -19.12 2.39
N LEU A 279 8.81 -17.93 2.97
CA LEU A 279 9.24 -16.68 2.31
C LEU A 279 10.76 -16.61 2.12
N LEU A 280 11.54 -17.05 3.11
CA LEU A 280 13.00 -17.09 2.99
C LEU A 280 13.47 -18.08 1.91
N ILE A 281 12.81 -19.24 1.80
CA ILE A 281 13.08 -20.22 0.74
C ILE A 281 12.71 -19.67 -0.65
N LEU A 282 11.54 -19.02 -0.77
CA LEU A 282 11.11 -18.42 -2.04
C LEU A 282 11.96 -17.22 -2.45
N SER A 283 12.63 -16.59 -1.48
CA SER A 283 13.56 -15.47 -1.67
C SER A 283 13.07 -14.42 -2.68
N PRO A 284 11.88 -13.81 -2.47
CA PRO A 284 11.39 -12.80 -3.40
C PRO A 284 12.26 -11.53 -3.36
N VAL A 285 12.29 -10.80 -4.48
CA VAL A 285 12.98 -9.49 -4.57
C VAL A 285 12.48 -8.56 -3.46
N GLY A 286 13.42 -7.84 -2.85
CA GLY A 286 13.13 -6.83 -1.84
C GLY A 286 13.20 -7.34 -0.39
N LEU A 287 13.65 -8.57 -0.14
CA LEU A 287 13.95 -9.05 1.22
C LEU A 287 14.95 -8.16 1.96
N ALA A 288 15.82 -7.45 1.23
CA ALA A 288 16.75 -6.47 1.78
C ALA A 288 16.06 -5.18 2.28
N SER A 289 14.79 -4.98 1.95
CA SER A 289 14.00 -3.85 2.44
C SER A 289 13.11 -4.29 3.61
N PRO A 290 13.25 -3.69 4.81
CA PRO A 290 12.38 -4.03 5.95
C PRO A 290 10.91 -3.79 5.65
N VAL A 291 10.60 -2.81 4.81
CA VAL A 291 9.23 -2.47 4.43
C VAL A 291 8.63 -3.52 3.50
N ILE A 292 9.38 -3.95 2.47
CA ILE A 292 8.89 -4.96 1.52
C ILE A 292 8.76 -6.32 2.21
N LEU A 293 9.77 -6.72 2.99
CA LEU A 293 9.69 -7.93 3.79
C LEU A 293 8.54 -7.87 4.79
N GLY A 294 8.34 -6.71 5.44
CA GLY A 294 7.23 -6.50 6.36
C GLY A 294 5.85 -6.64 5.71
N ARG A 295 5.69 -6.21 4.46
CA ARG A 295 4.46 -6.42 3.68
C ARG A 295 4.18 -7.91 3.46
N TYR A 296 5.20 -8.68 3.09
CA TYR A 296 5.07 -10.13 2.91
C TYR A 296 4.76 -10.86 4.23
N LEU A 297 5.23 -10.31 5.37
CA LEU A 297 4.98 -10.87 6.70
C LEU A 297 3.69 -10.36 7.37
N LEU A 298 2.91 -9.50 6.72
CA LEU A 298 1.62 -9.05 7.25
C LEU A 298 0.67 -10.19 7.65
N PRO A 299 0.60 -11.33 6.94
CA PRO A 299 -0.29 -12.43 7.32
C PRO A 299 0.00 -13.04 8.70
N ILE A 300 1.21 -12.91 9.24
CA ILE A 300 1.51 -13.41 10.61
C ILE A 300 1.13 -12.39 11.70
N LEU A 301 0.93 -11.13 11.35
CA LEU A 301 0.66 -10.07 12.32
C LEU A 301 -0.55 -10.38 13.22
N PRO A 302 -1.68 -10.91 12.72
CA PRO A 302 -2.80 -11.31 13.60
C PRO A 302 -2.40 -12.28 14.69
N PHE A 303 -1.48 -13.22 14.44
CA PHE A 303 -0.99 -14.17 15.45
C PHE A 303 -0.04 -13.50 16.43
N VAL A 304 0.84 -12.61 15.97
CA VAL A 304 1.73 -11.82 16.86
C VAL A 304 0.91 -10.94 17.81
N LEU A 305 -0.15 -10.29 17.31
CA LEU A 305 -1.07 -9.51 18.14
C LEU A 305 -1.82 -10.39 19.15
N LEU A 306 -2.19 -11.63 18.76
CA LEU A 306 -2.78 -12.59 19.69
C LEU A 306 -1.79 -12.98 20.81
N TRP A 307 -0.53 -13.24 20.45
CA TRP A 307 0.49 -13.54 21.45
C TRP A 307 0.63 -12.36 22.42
N ALA A 308 0.75 -11.13 21.93
CA ALA A 308 0.81 -9.96 22.81
C ALA A 308 -0.43 -9.83 23.73
N ALA A 309 -1.63 -10.09 23.21
CA ALA A 309 -2.85 -10.06 23.99
C ALA A 309 -2.91 -11.16 25.06
N ALA A 310 -2.38 -12.36 24.76
CA ALA A 310 -2.36 -13.49 25.67
C ALA A 310 -1.54 -13.20 26.93
N ALA A 311 -0.56 -12.30 26.90
CA ALA A 311 0.19 -11.87 28.08
C ALA A 311 -0.73 -11.34 29.19
N PHE A 312 -1.85 -10.74 28.84
CA PHE A 312 -2.79 -10.09 29.75
C PHE A 312 -4.03 -10.96 30.05
N GLY A 313 -4.01 -12.23 29.71
CA GLY A 313 -5.16 -13.13 29.87
C GLY A 313 -5.46 -13.56 31.31
N SER A 314 -4.70 -13.14 32.33
CA SER A 314 -5.01 -13.46 33.74
C SER A 314 -6.22 -12.68 34.24
N PRO A 315 -7.05 -13.27 35.12
CA PRO A 315 -8.07 -12.52 35.84
C PRO A 315 -7.40 -11.57 36.85
N GLY A 316 -8.06 -10.46 37.15
CA GLY A 316 -7.62 -9.51 38.17
C GLY A 316 -7.41 -8.07 37.65
N PRO A 317 -7.25 -7.11 38.56
CA PRO A 317 -7.10 -5.70 38.19
C PRO A 317 -5.70 -5.39 37.60
N VAL A 318 -4.65 -5.98 38.14
CA VAL A 318 -3.26 -5.69 37.72
C VAL A 318 -3.03 -6.00 36.23
N PRO A 319 -3.39 -7.19 35.70
CA PRO A 319 -3.25 -7.46 34.27
C PRO A 319 -4.12 -6.55 33.39
N ARG A 320 -5.29 -6.13 33.87
CA ARG A 320 -6.17 -5.21 33.12
C ARG A 320 -5.58 -3.81 33.03
N ILE A 321 -5.02 -3.31 34.14
CA ILE A 321 -4.33 -2.00 34.17
C ILE A 321 -3.11 -2.05 33.27
N ALA A 322 -2.27 -3.09 33.38
CA ALA A 322 -1.09 -3.28 32.54
C ALA A 322 -1.47 -3.35 31.04
N ALA A 323 -2.55 -4.07 30.71
CA ALA A 323 -3.09 -4.12 29.34
C ALA A 323 -3.53 -2.75 28.84
N GLY A 324 -4.25 -2.01 29.66
CA GLY A 324 -4.67 -0.64 29.35
C GLY A 324 -3.48 0.27 29.09
N LEU A 325 -2.50 0.27 29.98
CA LEU A 325 -1.26 1.06 29.83
C LEU A 325 -0.47 0.66 28.57
N PHE A 326 -0.37 -0.63 28.28
CA PHE A 326 0.29 -1.12 27.06
C PHE A 326 -0.42 -0.65 25.79
N VAL A 327 -1.74 -0.78 25.70
CA VAL A 327 -2.54 -0.32 24.57
C VAL A 327 -2.43 1.20 24.41
N LEU A 328 -2.52 1.95 25.51
CA LEU A 328 -2.37 3.41 25.50
C LEU A 328 -0.94 3.82 25.08
N ALA A 329 0.10 3.12 25.56
CA ALA A 329 1.48 3.39 25.14
C ALA A 329 1.64 3.20 23.62
N LEU A 330 1.13 2.11 23.05
CA LEU A 330 1.15 1.90 21.60
C LEU A 330 0.34 2.94 20.82
N ALA A 331 -0.80 3.37 21.34
CA ALA A 331 -1.64 4.38 20.70
C ALA A 331 -1.04 5.78 20.77
N PHE A 332 -0.54 6.19 21.94
CA PHE A 332 -0.13 7.57 22.18
C PHE A 332 1.37 7.84 22.00
N LEU A 333 2.21 6.82 22.08
CA LEU A 333 3.65 6.91 21.80
C LEU A 333 3.98 6.34 20.40
N GLY A 334 3.00 5.81 19.70
CA GLY A 334 3.10 5.32 18.32
C GLY A 334 2.79 6.42 17.30
N PRO A 335 2.69 6.06 16.02
CA PRO A 335 2.56 7.02 14.91
C PRO A 335 1.25 7.81 14.92
N PHE A 336 0.20 7.34 15.59
CA PHE A 336 -1.06 8.07 15.69
C PHE A 336 -0.99 9.32 16.58
N ALA A 337 0.01 9.41 17.44
CA ALA A 337 0.28 10.59 18.24
C ALA A 337 1.04 11.67 17.47
N ASP A 338 1.74 11.29 16.41
CA ASP A 338 2.48 12.22 15.57
C ASP A 338 1.52 13.18 14.85
N PRO A 339 1.62 14.51 15.11
CA PRO A 339 0.79 15.51 14.42
C PRO A 339 0.98 15.49 12.91
N VAL A 340 2.17 15.16 12.41
CA VAL A 340 2.47 15.07 10.98
C VAL A 340 1.77 13.86 10.38
N ALA A 341 1.90 12.69 10.99
CA ALA A 341 1.20 11.49 10.54
C ALA A 341 -0.31 11.68 10.51
N ARG A 342 -0.88 12.38 11.48
CA ARG A 342 -2.31 12.73 11.51
C ARG A 342 -2.72 13.65 10.36
N ARG A 343 -1.89 14.62 10.00
CA ARG A 343 -2.16 15.53 8.87
C ARG A 343 -2.00 14.86 7.52
N THR A 344 -1.01 13.98 7.38
CA THR A 344 -0.74 13.27 6.13
C THR A 344 -1.66 12.07 5.92
N SER A 345 -2.61 11.83 6.81
CA SER A 345 -3.56 10.71 6.73
C SER A 345 -2.88 9.34 6.62
N PHE A 346 -1.68 9.20 7.18
CA PHE A 346 -0.87 7.98 7.08
C PHE A 346 -0.52 7.60 5.65
N LEU A 347 -0.22 8.57 4.80
CA LEU A 347 -0.06 8.43 3.36
C LEU A 347 1.00 7.44 2.93
N HIS A 348 2.03 7.24 3.73
CA HIS A 348 3.13 6.34 3.41
C HIS A 348 3.34 5.30 4.49
N HIS A 349 3.32 4.02 4.06
CA HIS A 349 3.59 2.89 4.94
C HIS A 349 4.97 2.94 5.60
N ASN A 350 5.89 3.73 5.04
CA ASN A 350 7.22 3.91 5.60
C ASN A 350 7.26 4.96 6.70
N ASP A 351 6.33 5.90 6.69
CA ASP A 351 6.34 7.06 7.58
C ASP A 351 6.03 6.69 9.02
N PHE A 352 5.17 5.70 9.23
CA PHE A 352 4.79 5.30 10.59
C PHE A 352 5.84 4.46 11.32
N VAL A 353 6.90 4.04 10.65
CA VAL A 353 8.00 3.28 11.26
C VAL A 353 9.34 4.03 11.24
N GLY A 354 9.34 5.25 10.72
CA GLY A 354 10.54 6.10 10.70
C GLY A 354 11.61 5.67 9.72
N PHE A 355 11.28 4.88 8.69
CA PHE A 355 12.22 4.49 7.64
C PHE A 355 12.34 5.53 6.54
N HIS A 356 11.29 6.28 6.33
CA HIS A 356 11.28 7.45 5.47
C HIS A 356 10.71 8.62 6.25
N GLN A 357 11.12 9.80 5.89
CA GLN A 357 10.57 10.98 6.53
C GLN A 357 9.08 11.09 6.19
N ALA A 358 8.30 11.34 7.22
CA ALA A 358 6.88 11.63 7.07
C ALA A 358 6.71 12.74 6.02
N ARG A 359 5.86 12.49 5.04
CA ARG A 359 5.53 13.54 4.10
C ARG A 359 4.81 14.63 4.81
N ARG A 360 5.32 15.80 4.62
CA ARG A 360 4.67 17.01 5.09
C ARG A 360 3.49 17.30 4.18
N THR A 361 2.41 17.76 4.76
CA THR A 361 1.36 18.45 4.03
C THR A 361 2.00 19.59 3.26
N VAL A 362 1.69 19.67 1.98
CA VAL A 362 2.13 20.79 1.17
C VAL A 362 1.28 21.98 1.54
N THR A 363 1.92 23.03 2.07
CA THR A 363 1.22 24.29 2.28
C THR A 363 1.08 25.04 0.96
N ALA A 364 0.08 25.90 0.84
CA ALA A 364 -0.11 26.68 -0.38
C ALA A 364 1.10 27.57 -0.72
N GLU A 365 1.88 27.97 0.30
CA GLU A 365 3.12 28.76 0.11
C GLU A 365 4.27 27.94 -0.48
N ALA A 366 4.31 26.64 -0.20
CA ALA A 366 5.34 25.74 -0.71
C ALA A 366 5.13 25.35 -2.18
N VAL A 367 3.93 25.57 -2.71
CA VAL A 367 3.56 25.23 -4.08
C VAL A 367 3.93 26.39 -5.02
N PRO A 368 4.41 26.12 -6.27
CA PRO A 368 4.66 27.18 -7.23
C PRO A 368 3.44 28.08 -7.45
N GLY A 369 3.68 29.39 -7.62
CA GLY A 369 2.63 30.40 -7.62
C GLY A 369 1.49 30.18 -8.62
N PHE A 370 1.78 29.51 -9.73
CA PHE A 370 0.76 29.19 -10.72
C PHE A 370 -0.35 28.27 -10.20
N TYR A 371 0.00 27.25 -9.41
CA TYR A 371 -1.00 26.29 -8.88
C TYR A 371 -2.05 26.94 -7.97
N ARG A 372 -1.70 28.04 -7.31
CA ARG A 372 -2.62 28.80 -6.47
C ARG A 372 -3.70 29.55 -7.26
N ARG A 373 -3.49 29.71 -8.57
CA ARG A 373 -4.44 30.35 -9.49
C ARG A 373 -5.45 29.36 -10.06
N LEU A 374 -5.15 28.08 -10.04
CA LEU A 374 -6.02 27.02 -10.54
C LEU A 374 -7.28 26.88 -9.66
N ARG A 375 -8.40 26.61 -10.31
CA ARG A 375 -9.70 26.45 -9.67
C ARG A 375 -10.38 25.14 -10.14
N GLY A 376 -9.63 24.05 -10.14
CA GLY A 376 -10.15 22.74 -10.53
C GLY A 376 -9.95 22.40 -12.01
N GLU A 377 -9.19 23.20 -12.75
CA GLU A 377 -8.86 22.92 -14.15
C GLU A 377 -8.07 21.63 -14.29
N THR A 378 -8.24 20.99 -15.44
CA THR A 378 -7.43 19.84 -15.82
C THR A 378 -6.07 20.30 -16.33
N VAL A 379 -5.02 19.80 -15.72
CA VAL A 379 -3.63 20.14 -16.08
C VAL A 379 -2.88 18.91 -16.58
N LEU A 380 -1.94 19.16 -17.47
CA LEU A 380 -1.00 18.17 -17.98
C LEU A 380 0.39 18.53 -17.45
N GLU A 381 1.01 17.62 -16.75
CA GLU A 381 2.30 17.85 -16.09
C GLU A 381 3.43 17.16 -16.87
N ALA A 382 4.56 17.82 -17.00
CA ALA A 382 5.75 17.29 -17.66
C ALA A 382 7.03 17.74 -16.91
N PRO A 383 8.16 17.06 -17.02
CA PRO A 383 8.36 15.76 -17.67
C PRO A 383 7.84 14.60 -16.82
N TRP A 384 7.45 13.51 -17.47
CA TRP A 384 6.99 12.30 -16.77
C TRP A 384 8.10 11.29 -16.60
N ASN A 385 8.02 10.55 -15.49
CA ASN A 385 8.84 9.39 -15.29
C ASN A 385 7.95 8.19 -14.93
N PHE A 386 8.00 7.15 -15.76
CA PHE A 386 7.22 5.93 -15.58
C PHE A 386 7.90 4.90 -14.67
N VAL A 387 9.18 5.07 -14.41
CA VAL A 387 10.01 4.08 -13.71
C VAL A 387 10.02 4.35 -12.21
N TRP A 388 9.93 5.62 -11.82
CA TRP A 388 10.03 6.07 -10.43
C TRP A 388 8.88 7.00 -10.07
N ASP A 389 8.57 7.06 -8.79
CA ASP A 389 7.54 7.92 -8.21
C ASP A 389 7.85 9.44 -8.30
N SER A 390 8.63 9.87 -9.25
CA SER A 390 8.94 11.31 -9.44
C SER A 390 7.71 12.17 -9.74
N ASN A 391 6.59 11.53 -10.05
CA ASN A 391 5.29 12.20 -10.17
C ASN A 391 4.64 12.55 -8.82
N ARG A 392 5.27 12.22 -7.71
CA ARG A 392 4.76 12.52 -6.35
C ARG A 392 4.54 14.00 -6.13
N THR A 393 5.44 14.82 -6.68
CA THR A 393 5.33 16.29 -6.61
C THR A 393 4.02 16.77 -7.20
N PHE A 394 3.60 16.23 -8.33
CA PHE A 394 2.36 16.63 -9.01
C PHE A 394 1.12 16.27 -8.19
N TYR A 395 1.15 15.16 -7.46
CA TYR A 395 0.07 14.78 -6.56
C TYR A 395 -0.05 15.70 -5.36
N LEU A 396 1.07 16.12 -4.81
CA LEU A 396 1.09 17.06 -3.71
C LEU A 396 0.53 18.42 -4.15
N TYR A 397 0.84 18.85 -5.37
CA TYR A 397 0.28 20.09 -5.91
C TYR A 397 -1.21 19.98 -6.19
N GLN A 398 -1.71 18.80 -6.54
CA GLN A 398 -3.12 18.53 -6.73
C GLN A 398 -3.95 18.79 -5.45
N GLU A 399 -3.38 18.55 -4.27
CA GLU A 399 -4.05 18.89 -3.00
C GLU A 399 -4.39 20.38 -2.92
N VAL A 400 -3.55 21.23 -3.50
CA VAL A 400 -3.74 22.69 -3.47
C VAL A 400 -4.72 23.17 -4.53
N HIS A 401 -4.60 22.67 -5.77
CA HIS A 401 -5.43 23.17 -6.88
C HIS A 401 -6.74 22.41 -7.08
N GLY A 402 -6.87 21.19 -6.54
CA GLY A 402 -8.09 20.39 -6.61
C GLY A 402 -8.51 19.91 -8.01
N GLY A 403 -7.74 20.24 -9.05
CA GLY A 403 -8.01 19.87 -10.43
C GLY A 403 -7.56 18.47 -10.80
N ARG A 404 -7.82 18.07 -12.06
CA ARG A 404 -7.30 16.83 -12.63
C ARG A 404 -5.86 17.01 -13.09
N VAL A 405 -5.02 16.02 -12.80
CA VAL A 405 -3.66 15.94 -13.33
C VAL A 405 -3.61 14.82 -14.37
N LEU A 406 -3.38 15.17 -15.63
CA LEU A 406 -3.23 14.23 -16.72
C LEU A 406 -1.77 13.81 -16.86
N VAL A 407 -1.32 13.02 -15.95
CA VAL A 407 -0.04 12.32 -16.04
C VAL A 407 -0.27 10.83 -16.03
N SER A 408 0.79 10.07 -16.10
CA SER A 408 0.77 8.61 -16.14
C SER A 408 0.09 7.92 -14.96
N THR A 409 -0.46 8.64 -14.03
CA THR A 409 -1.11 8.07 -12.85
C THR A 409 -2.61 8.27 -12.91
N PRO A 410 -3.36 7.35 -12.31
CA PRO A 410 -4.81 7.29 -12.43
C PRO A 410 -5.53 8.17 -11.43
N GLN A 411 -4.87 9.14 -10.83
CA GLN A 411 -5.57 10.01 -9.90
C GLN A 411 -6.67 10.76 -10.61
N ARG A 412 -7.89 10.47 -10.20
CA ARG A 412 -9.11 11.01 -10.82
C ARG A 412 -9.11 10.84 -12.34
N ILE A 413 -8.41 9.82 -12.85
CA ILE A 413 -8.26 9.62 -14.27
C ILE A 413 -9.30 8.64 -14.76
N LEU A 414 -10.20 9.19 -15.50
CA LEU A 414 -10.91 8.51 -16.57
C LEU A 414 -10.17 8.61 -17.90
N PHE A 415 -8.92 9.07 -17.87
CA PHE A 415 -8.17 9.44 -19.07
C PHE A 415 -6.96 8.53 -19.25
N ARG A 416 -6.92 7.89 -20.40
CA ARG A 416 -5.76 7.13 -20.87
C ARG A 416 -4.89 8.07 -21.70
N PRO A 417 -3.70 8.50 -21.22
CA PRO A 417 -2.84 9.32 -22.04
C PRO A 417 -2.53 8.59 -23.35
N PRO A 418 -2.65 9.24 -24.50
CA PRO A 418 -2.23 8.67 -25.77
C PRO A 418 -0.81 8.10 -25.67
N LEU A 419 -0.49 7.09 -26.46
CA LEU A 419 0.83 6.45 -26.45
C LEU A 419 1.96 7.49 -26.64
N ALA A 420 1.71 8.48 -27.49
CA ALA A 420 2.63 9.60 -27.73
C ALA A 420 2.95 10.43 -26.48
N LEU A 421 2.00 10.53 -25.51
CA LEU A 421 2.24 11.21 -24.23
C LEU A 421 2.91 10.31 -23.21
N ARG A 422 3.01 9.01 -23.45
CA ARG A 422 3.69 8.07 -22.55
C ARG A 422 5.20 8.08 -22.69
N ASN A 423 5.72 8.56 -23.82
CA ASN A 423 7.15 8.75 -24.04
C ASN A 423 7.60 10.04 -23.38
N ALA A 424 8.11 9.94 -22.16
CA ALA A 424 8.53 11.08 -21.34
C ALA A 424 9.58 11.99 -21.99
N VAL A 425 10.37 11.46 -22.93
CA VAL A 425 11.55 12.16 -23.46
C VAL A 425 11.22 13.16 -24.58
N ALA A 426 10.18 12.90 -25.36
CA ALA A 426 9.81 13.76 -26.48
C ALA A 426 8.34 13.58 -26.89
N PRO A 427 7.36 14.01 -26.07
CA PRO A 427 5.97 13.90 -26.46
C PRO A 427 5.68 14.78 -27.66
N ASP A 428 4.83 14.29 -28.56
CA ASP A 428 4.32 15.03 -29.69
C ASP A 428 3.46 16.22 -29.22
N PRO A 429 3.73 17.46 -29.63
CA PRO A 429 2.93 18.62 -29.26
C PRO A 429 1.45 18.50 -29.59
N GLU A 430 1.08 17.88 -30.71
CA GLU A 430 -0.32 17.65 -31.05
C GLU A 430 -1.05 16.72 -30.06
N ALA A 431 -0.32 15.77 -29.46
CA ALA A 431 -0.91 14.90 -28.43
C ALA A 431 -1.28 15.67 -27.16
N PHE A 432 -0.60 16.78 -26.86
CA PHE A 432 -1.00 17.67 -25.77
C PHE A 432 -2.34 18.35 -26.08
N CYS A 433 -2.52 18.79 -27.32
CA CYS A 433 -3.77 19.42 -27.76
C CYS A 433 -4.96 18.46 -27.65
N ARG A 434 -4.75 17.19 -28.01
CA ARG A 434 -5.80 16.15 -27.92
C ARG A 434 -6.07 15.66 -26.49
N SER A 435 -5.31 16.13 -25.49
CA SER A 435 -5.42 15.65 -24.12
C SER A 435 -6.69 16.12 -23.38
N GLY A 436 -7.29 17.22 -23.83
CA GLY A 436 -8.41 17.87 -23.13
C GLY A 436 -7.96 18.62 -21.85
N ALA A 437 -6.65 18.78 -21.63
CA ALA A 437 -6.17 19.60 -20.53
C ALA A 437 -6.33 21.09 -20.85
N ARG A 438 -6.53 21.89 -19.80
CA ARG A 438 -6.52 23.35 -19.91
C ARG A 438 -5.11 23.88 -20.01
N TYR A 439 -4.19 23.39 -19.19
CA TYR A 439 -2.81 23.85 -19.13
C TYR A 439 -1.83 22.70 -19.29
N LEU A 440 -0.74 22.98 -20.02
CA LEU A 440 0.48 22.17 -19.97
C LEU A 440 1.48 22.87 -19.06
N ILE A 441 1.86 22.20 -17.98
CA ILE A 441 2.82 22.67 -16.98
C ILE A 441 4.11 21.89 -17.16
N VAL A 442 5.19 22.56 -17.51
CA VAL A 442 6.51 21.96 -17.65
C VAL A 442 7.38 22.39 -16.49
N HIS A 443 7.76 21.44 -15.65
CA HIS A 443 8.62 21.65 -14.50
C HIS A 443 10.08 21.76 -14.94
N ARG A 444 10.74 22.83 -14.61
CA ARG A 444 12.15 23.06 -14.97
C ARG A 444 13.08 22.05 -14.32
N ASN A 445 12.78 21.67 -13.07
CA ASN A 445 13.58 20.71 -12.32
C ASN A 445 12.74 20.04 -11.22
N VAL A 446 12.02 18.98 -11.58
CA VAL A 446 11.16 18.21 -10.66
C VAL A 446 11.93 17.73 -9.43
N ALA A 447 13.17 17.30 -9.60
CA ALA A 447 13.98 16.79 -8.49
C ALA A 447 14.30 17.87 -7.46
N ARG A 448 14.56 19.10 -7.91
CA ARG A 448 14.76 20.24 -7.01
C ARG A 448 13.48 20.65 -6.27
N GLU A 449 12.34 20.48 -6.92
CA GLU A 449 11.05 20.73 -6.29
C GLU A 449 10.76 19.69 -5.22
N GLU A 450 11.06 18.41 -5.46
CA GLU A 450 10.95 17.35 -4.47
C GLU A 450 11.86 17.60 -3.25
N ASP A 451 13.11 17.99 -3.47
CA ASP A 451 14.04 18.33 -2.38
C ASP A 451 13.51 19.49 -1.52
N ARG A 452 12.84 20.47 -2.15
CA ARG A 452 12.24 21.60 -1.44
C ARG A 452 11.01 21.21 -0.62
N LEU A 453 10.21 20.27 -1.12
CA LEU A 453 9.01 19.79 -0.44
C LEU A 453 9.34 18.82 0.71
N ALA A 454 10.53 18.26 0.72
CA ALA A 454 11.03 17.38 1.76
C ALA A 454 12.29 17.97 2.45
N PRO A 455 12.20 19.14 3.10
CA PRO A 455 13.35 19.76 3.74
C PRO A 455 13.89 18.87 4.86
N GLY A 456 15.17 18.52 4.77
CA GLY A 456 15.86 17.63 5.70
C GLY A 456 15.66 16.14 5.42
N GLY A 457 14.92 15.79 4.38
CA GLY A 457 14.71 14.41 3.91
C GLY A 457 15.56 14.12 2.70
N ARG A 458 16.63 13.40 2.89
CA ARG A 458 17.24 12.66 1.79
C ARG A 458 16.24 11.56 1.40
N ILE A 459 15.59 11.71 0.27
CA ILE A 459 14.90 10.60 -0.35
C ILE A 459 16.03 9.73 -0.90
N SER A 460 16.46 8.74 -0.11
CA SER A 460 17.59 7.87 -0.44
C SER A 460 17.43 7.16 -1.79
N GLU A 461 16.20 6.96 -2.22
CA GLU A 461 15.87 6.44 -3.55
C GLU A 461 16.26 7.40 -4.69
N LEU A 462 16.36 8.69 -4.42
CA LEU A 462 16.78 9.69 -5.41
C LEU A 462 18.32 9.92 -5.43
N GLU A 463 19.04 9.51 -4.41
CA GLU A 463 20.52 9.52 -4.46
C GLU A 463 21.07 8.53 -5.50
N VAL A 464 20.40 7.41 -5.71
CA VAL A 464 20.73 6.46 -6.78
C VAL A 464 20.42 7.01 -8.18
N ALA A 465 19.67 8.11 -8.26
CA ALA A 465 19.07 8.61 -9.49
C ALA A 465 19.70 9.92 -10.03
N GLN A 466 20.96 10.23 -9.72
CA GLN A 466 21.63 11.39 -10.31
C GLN A 466 21.55 11.43 -11.85
N PRO A 467 21.73 10.32 -12.59
CA PRO A 467 21.51 10.30 -14.02
C PRO A 467 20.08 10.62 -14.41
N LEU A 468 19.09 10.11 -13.64
CA LEU A 468 17.67 10.37 -13.88
C LEU A 468 17.29 11.83 -13.62
N ARG A 469 17.84 12.45 -12.58
CA ARG A 469 17.64 13.88 -12.28
C ARG A 469 18.12 14.77 -13.42
N ARG A 470 19.30 14.47 -13.98
CA ARG A 470 19.82 15.17 -15.17
C ARG A 470 18.90 14.94 -16.36
N MET A 471 18.57 13.70 -16.65
CA MET A 471 17.68 13.35 -17.76
C MET A 471 16.34 14.08 -17.70
N LEU A 472 15.70 14.15 -16.53
CA LEU A 472 14.41 14.84 -16.35
C LEU A 472 14.54 16.35 -16.59
N ARG A 473 15.61 16.95 -16.05
CA ARG A 473 15.90 18.39 -16.28
C ARG A 473 16.17 18.70 -17.75
N ASP A 474 16.99 17.88 -18.39
CA ASP A 474 17.39 18.09 -19.78
C ASP A 474 16.20 17.83 -20.72
N SER A 475 15.35 16.84 -20.39
CA SER A 475 14.08 16.59 -21.09
C SER A 475 13.10 17.75 -20.94
N ALA A 476 13.00 18.37 -19.76
CA ALA A 476 12.16 19.54 -19.55
C ALA A 476 12.62 20.73 -20.38
N ALA A 477 13.93 21.00 -20.40
CA ALA A 477 14.51 22.07 -21.21
C ALA A 477 14.33 21.83 -22.72
N ALA A 478 14.59 20.62 -23.19
CA ALA A 478 14.39 20.23 -24.59
C ALA A 478 12.91 20.33 -25.01
N LEU A 479 11.98 19.90 -24.15
CA LEU A 479 10.55 20.04 -24.39
C LEU A 479 10.15 21.51 -24.47
N ALA A 480 10.52 22.31 -23.48
CA ALA A 480 10.21 23.74 -23.45
C ALA A 480 10.77 24.46 -24.68
N GLY A 481 11.98 24.12 -25.11
CA GLY A 481 12.59 24.68 -26.33
C GLY A 481 11.81 24.34 -27.61
N ARG A 482 11.26 23.13 -27.71
CA ARG A 482 10.38 22.75 -28.84
C ARG A 482 9.05 23.49 -28.82
N LEU A 483 8.43 23.54 -27.63
CA LEU A 483 7.14 24.23 -27.47
C LEU A 483 7.27 25.71 -27.76
N LYS A 484 8.33 26.36 -27.34
CA LYS A 484 8.60 27.78 -27.69
C LYS A 484 8.74 28.01 -29.19
N ARG A 485 9.42 27.10 -29.91
CA ARG A 485 9.54 27.20 -31.37
C ARG A 485 8.21 26.96 -32.11
N GLY A 486 7.38 26.07 -31.60
CA GLY A 486 6.09 25.72 -32.25
C GLY A 486 4.92 26.58 -31.79
N TRP A 487 4.86 26.94 -30.52
CA TRP A 487 3.71 27.59 -29.87
C TRP A 487 4.02 28.99 -29.33
N GLY A 488 5.27 29.45 -29.43
CA GLY A 488 5.69 30.72 -28.86
C GLY A 488 6.02 30.65 -27.37
N GLU A 489 6.18 31.81 -26.76
CA GLU A 489 6.55 31.92 -25.35
C GLU A 489 5.41 31.37 -24.45
N PRO A 490 5.74 30.81 -23.26
CA PRO A 490 4.75 30.29 -22.34
C PRO A 490 3.85 31.42 -21.82
N PHE A 491 2.58 31.09 -21.63
CA PHE A 491 1.58 31.97 -21.00
C PHE A 491 2.01 32.45 -19.60
N TYR A 492 2.71 31.58 -18.86
CA TYR A 492 3.28 31.87 -17.55
C TYR A 492 4.66 31.23 -17.44
N ALA A 493 5.61 31.96 -16.86
CA ALA A 493 6.92 31.41 -16.55
C ALA A 493 7.45 31.97 -15.23
N ASP A 494 8.02 31.12 -14.41
CA ASP A 494 8.76 31.49 -13.21
C ASP A 494 10.04 30.65 -13.06
N ARG A 495 10.68 30.68 -11.87
CA ARG A 495 11.90 29.92 -11.60
C ARG A 495 11.73 28.40 -11.62
N LEU A 496 10.47 27.91 -11.50
CA LEU A 496 10.15 26.50 -11.36
C LEU A 496 9.41 25.96 -12.57
N LEU A 497 8.58 26.75 -13.23
CA LEU A 497 7.63 26.32 -14.24
C LEU A 497 7.72 27.10 -15.54
N TRP A 498 7.30 26.43 -16.62
CA TRP A 498 6.77 27.03 -17.85
C TRP A 498 5.36 26.51 -18.06
N VAL A 499 4.42 27.36 -18.41
CA VAL A 499 3.01 26.97 -18.58
C VAL A 499 2.48 27.47 -19.92
N TRP A 500 1.84 26.59 -20.66
CA TRP A 500 1.10 26.93 -21.89
C TRP A 500 -0.39 26.74 -21.66
N ASP A 501 -1.21 27.68 -22.16
CA ASP A 501 -2.66 27.54 -22.22
C ASP A 501 -2.99 26.73 -23.47
N LEU A 502 -3.37 25.47 -23.33
CA LEU A 502 -3.55 24.56 -24.44
C LEU A 502 -4.65 24.99 -25.42
N PRO A 503 -5.86 25.40 -24.98
CA PRO A 503 -6.85 25.98 -25.89
C PRO A 503 -6.32 27.14 -26.72
N ALA A 504 -5.52 28.03 -26.13
CA ALA A 504 -4.98 29.18 -26.85
C ALA A 504 -3.95 28.78 -27.92
N VAL A 505 -3.07 27.82 -27.64
CA VAL A 505 -2.03 27.37 -28.56
C VAL A 505 -2.50 26.33 -29.57
N CYS A 506 -3.53 25.54 -29.23
CA CYS A 506 -4.04 24.47 -30.05
C CYS A 506 -5.24 24.89 -30.93
N GLY A 507 -6.00 25.92 -30.51
CA GLY A 507 -7.17 26.46 -31.23
C GLY A 507 -6.87 27.59 -32.20
N GLY A 508 -5.62 28.07 -32.25
CA GLY A 508 -5.27 29.28 -32.97
C GLY A 508 -4.60 29.07 -34.31
N GLY A 509 -5.42 29.11 -35.37
CA GLY A 509 -5.00 29.99 -36.47
C GLY A 509 -5.22 31.43 -36.00
N THR A 510 -4.11 32.18 -35.85
CA THR A 510 -4.06 33.65 -35.71
C THR A 510 -4.89 34.32 -34.59
N GLN A 511 -4.31 34.47 -33.41
CA GLN A 511 -4.56 35.65 -32.60
C GLN A 511 -3.23 36.16 -31.98
N SER A 512 -2.93 37.39 -32.37
CA SER A 512 -1.85 38.24 -31.90
C SER A 512 -1.72 38.26 -30.38
N ALA A 513 -0.52 38.03 -29.88
CA ALA A 513 -0.16 38.15 -28.48
C ALA A 513 -0.44 39.59 -27.97
N ALA A 514 -1.39 39.72 -27.05
CA ALA A 514 -1.47 40.90 -26.21
C ALA A 514 -0.30 40.87 -25.19
N PRO A 515 0.43 41.97 -24.98
CA PRO A 515 1.56 41.98 -24.08
C PRO A 515 1.13 41.78 -22.62
N ALA A 516 1.80 40.87 -21.95
CA ALA A 516 1.62 40.61 -20.54
C ALA A 516 1.96 41.88 -19.73
N ALA A 517 0.97 42.40 -19.01
CA ALA A 517 1.18 43.45 -18.03
C ALA A 517 2.14 42.96 -16.94
N SER A 518 3.25 43.68 -16.77
CA SER A 518 4.16 43.46 -15.65
C SER A 518 3.43 43.60 -14.32
N PRO A 519 3.66 42.71 -13.36
CA PRO A 519 3.06 42.89 -12.04
C PRO A 519 3.76 44.05 -11.33
N SER A 520 3.04 45.16 -11.16
CA SER A 520 3.40 46.23 -10.24
C SER A 520 3.47 45.68 -8.82
N ALA A 521 4.50 46.05 -8.11
CA ALA A 521 4.69 45.72 -6.70
C ALA A 521 3.49 46.24 -5.89
N ALA A 522 2.58 45.34 -5.49
CA ALA A 522 1.53 45.66 -4.56
C ALA A 522 2.05 45.47 -3.14
N THR A 523 2.12 46.60 -2.47
CA THR A 523 2.36 46.82 -1.05
C THR A 523 1.59 45.86 -0.16
N ALA A 524 2.31 45.37 0.85
CA ALA A 524 1.79 44.55 1.94
C ALA A 524 0.65 45.25 2.66
N SER A 525 -0.46 44.58 2.87
CA SER A 525 -1.52 44.94 3.79
C SER A 525 -1.74 43.83 4.82
N PRO A 526 -2.08 44.18 6.08
CA PRO A 526 -1.79 43.34 7.24
C PRO A 526 -2.81 42.22 7.49
N SER A 527 -2.29 41.23 8.15
CA SER A 527 -2.92 40.04 8.74
C SER A 527 -4.37 40.23 9.25
N ARG A 528 -5.30 39.47 8.68
CA ARG A 528 -6.59 39.17 9.29
C ARG A 528 -6.48 37.85 10.07
N LYS A 529 -6.54 37.96 11.39
CA LYS A 529 -6.73 36.83 12.30
C LYS A 529 -8.09 36.19 12.03
N LEU A 530 -8.09 34.87 11.77
CA LEU A 530 -9.32 34.08 11.81
C LEU A 530 -9.58 33.61 13.25
N PRO A 531 -10.84 33.64 13.71
CA PRO A 531 -11.19 33.16 15.04
C PRO A 531 -11.19 31.63 15.10
N GLY A 532 -10.75 31.09 16.24
CA GLY A 532 -10.70 29.69 16.52
C GLY A 532 -12.08 29.01 16.61
N ARG A 533 -12.14 27.81 16.11
CA ARG A 533 -12.87 26.67 16.66
C ARG A 533 -12.13 25.38 16.29
#